data_7461029163c162d6203bd6b549053599
#
_entry.id   7461029163c162d6203bd6b549053599
#
_cell.length_a   1.000
_cell.length_b   1.000
_cell.length_c   1.000
_cell.angle_alpha   90.00
_cell.angle_beta   90.00
_cell.angle_gamma   90.00
#
_symmetry.space_group_name_H-M   'P 1'
#
loop_
_entity.id
_entity.type
_entity.pdbx_description
1 polymer ?
#
loop_
_entity_poly.entity_id
_entity_poly.type
_entity_poly.pdbx_seq_one_letter_code
_entity_poly.pdbx_strand_id
1 'polypeptide(L)'
;MHRKRKNKKYLKSLLLVIIVIGVVFISYNEVLNNKNVIENKINIMNNDEYKNIDDYKIFKKYYKKAVKTVKNMSLKEKVGQLFLVRYNKDDVEYLSNFYPGGYILFAKDFQNNTKEQMKKEIETDQKKSKFPLIMAVDEEGGYVTRVSRFKQYRDVKFLSPRTYYNQGGYALVEQIEKEKATLLKDLGINLNLAPVSDISTSSNDFIYSRAFQGNTEDTSNFVKNMVKYANNNKINSCLKHFPGYGNNKDTHTGIAIDERSYEEIENNDYKPFIAGIEENVPSILVSHNIVKSIDSEYPASLSKKVNDELRNKLNYTGIIMTDDLSMDAVKEYVSNNTSATLAVNAGNDMIITSDFLTMKNEVLNSVEEGKIQEETIDKAVTRVIAWKYYSGLFDMNKED
;
A
#
# COMPACT_ATOMS: atom_id res chain seq x y z
N MET A 1 -16.99 -88.86 -5.38
CA MET A 1 -15.92 -87.86 -5.42
C MET A 1 -16.29 -86.52 -6.18
N HIS A 2 -17.18 -86.54 -7.15
CA HIS A 2 -17.51 -85.38 -7.99
C HIS A 2 -18.27 -84.19 -7.25
N ARG A 3 -19.07 -84.48 -6.25
CA ARG A 3 -19.86 -83.44 -5.55
C ARG A 3 -19.00 -82.52 -4.65
N LYS A 4 -17.91 -83.03 -4.06
CA LYS A 4 -16.99 -82.22 -3.22
C LYS A 4 -16.09 -81.24 -4.05
N ARG A 5 -15.82 -81.53 -5.33
CA ARG A 5 -15.05 -80.65 -6.20
C ARG A 5 -15.87 -79.48 -6.73
N LYS A 6 -17.16 -79.65 -6.99
CA LYS A 6 -18.06 -78.55 -7.40
C LYS A 6 -18.21 -77.48 -6.29
N ASN A 7 -18.43 -77.94 -5.06
CA ASN A 7 -18.59 -77.02 -3.94
C ASN A 7 -17.29 -76.20 -3.66
N LYS A 8 -16.11 -76.77 -3.86
CA LYS A 8 -14.85 -76.03 -3.70
C LYS A 8 -14.64 -74.98 -4.79
N LYS A 9 -15.13 -75.18 -6.02
CA LYS A 9 -15.11 -74.19 -7.09
C LYS A 9 -16.07 -73.04 -6.83
N TYR A 10 -17.30 -73.33 -6.37
CA TYR A 10 -18.28 -72.31 -5.99
C TYR A 10 -17.80 -71.46 -4.80
N LEU A 11 -17.17 -72.09 -3.81
CA LEU A 11 -16.61 -71.38 -2.66
C LEU A 11 -15.45 -70.44 -3.06
N LYS A 12 -14.57 -70.87 -3.98
CA LYS A 12 -13.50 -70.01 -4.53
C LYS A 12 -14.05 -68.87 -5.37
N SER A 13 -15.08 -69.07 -6.19
CA SER A 13 -15.72 -68.04 -6.96
C SER A 13 -16.47 -67.02 -6.06
N LEU A 14 -17.11 -67.52 -5.02
CA LEU A 14 -17.79 -66.63 -4.02
C LEU A 14 -16.76 -65.79 -3.25
N LEU A 15 -15.62 -66.39 -2.86
CA LEU A 15 -14.53 -65.66 -2.19
C LEU A 15 -13.93 -64.58 -3.09
N LEU A 16 -13.76 -64.91 -4.40
CA LEU A 16 -13.25 -63.95 -5.39
C LEU A 16 -14.19 -62.76 -5.59
N VAL A 17 -15.49 -63.01 -5.64
CA VAL A 17 -16.53 -61.96 -5.74
C VAL A 17 -16.53 -61.08 -4.50
N ILE A 18 -16.41 -61.65 -3.29
CA ILE A 18 -16.34 -60.88 -2.05
C ILE A 18 -15.08 -60.03 -2.00
N ILE A 19 -13.94 -60.52 -2.47
CA ILE A 19 -12.68 -59.77 -2.55
C ILE A 19 -12.79 -58.61 -3.56
N VAL A 20 -13.41 -58.83 -4.72
CA VAL A 20 -13.63 -57.81 -5.73
C VAL A 20 -14.58 -56.71 -5.21
N ILE A 21 -15.66 -57.10 -4.53
CA ILE A 21 -16.59 -56.16 -3.90
C ILE A 21 -15.89 -55.39 -2.79
N GLY A 22 -15.05 -56.03 -1.98
CA GLY A 22 -14.26 -55.37 -0.94
C GLY A 22 -13.25 -54.34 -1.52
N VAL A 23 -12.57 -54.67 -2.58
CA VAL A 23 -11.62 -53.75 -3.27
C VAL A 23 -12.37 -52.57 -3.90
N VAL A 24 -13.52 -52.82 -4.56
CA VAL A 24 -14.37 -51.75 -5.13
C VAL A 24 -14.89 -50.84 -4.03
N PHE A 25 -15.32 -51.44 -2.89
CA PHE A 25 -15.80 -50.62 -1.76
C PHE A 25 -14.71 -49.78 -1.09
N ILE A 26 -13.49 -50.31 -0.98
CA ILE A 26 -12.34 -49.58 -0.45
C ILE A 26 -11.97 -48.44 -1.41
N SER A 27 -11.88 -48.72 -2.72
CA SER A 27 -11.58 -47.69 -3.73
C SER A 27 -12.67 -46.62 -3.82
N TYR A 28 -13.95 -47.01 -3.66
CA TYR A 28 -15.07 -46.05 -3.61
C TYR A 28 -15.02 -45.17 -2.36
N ASN A 29 -14.68 -45.72 -1.19
CA ASN A 29 -14.50 -44.95 0.03
C ASN A 29 -13.26 -44.03 -0.03
N GLU A 30 -12.17 -44.45 -0.67
CA GLU A 30 -11.00 -43.57 -0.91
C GLU A 30 -11.35 -42.41 -1.85
N VAL A 31 -12.12 -42.65 -2.91
CA VAL A 31 -12.60 -41.60 -3.81
C VAL A 31 -13.56 -40.62 -3.08
N LEU A 32 -14.47 -41.14 -2.25
CA LEU A 32 -15.36 -40.31 -1.43
C LEU A 32 -14.60 -39.50 -0.39
N ASN A 33 -13.62 -40.11 0.30
CA ASN A 33 -12.79 -39.40 1.26
C ASN A 33 -11.93 -38.32 0.59
N ASN A 34 -11.34 -38.60 -0.58
CA ASN A 34 -10.63 -37.63 -1.36
C ASN A 34 -11.53 -36.47 -1.85
N LYS A 35 -12.77 -36.80 -2.27
CA LYS A 35 -13.77 -35.79 -2.64
C LYS A 35 -14.14 -34.90 -1.47
N ASN A 36 -14.40 -35.48 -0.29
CA ASN A 36 -14.70 -34.75 0.95
C ASN A 36 -13.50 -33.91 1.43
N VAL A 37 -12.27 -34.41 1.27
CA VAL A 37 -11.03 -33.67 1.58
C VAL A 37 -10.85 -32.51 0.61
N ILE A 38 -11.15 -32.70 -0.68
CA ILE A 38 -11.10 -31.64 -1.69
C ILE A 38 -12.21 -30.62 -1.45
N GLU A 39 -13.47 -31.05 -1.17
CA GLU A 39 -14.57 -30.15 -0.83
C GLU A 39 -14.32 -29.39 0.47
N ASN A 40 -13.75 -30.03 1.50
CA ASN A 40 -13.31 -29.36 2.72
C ASN A 40 -12.14 -28.40 2.47
N LYS A 41 -11.14 -28.76 1.65
CA LYS A 41 -10.08 -27.82 1.24
C LYS A 41 -10.63 -26.63 0.45
N ILE A 42 -11.58 -26.88 -0.48
CA ILE A 42 -12.25 -25.83 -1.25
C ILE A 42 -13.10 -24.94 -0.31
N ASN A 43 -13.82 -25.52 0.66
CA ASN A 43 -14.59 -24.77 1.64
C ASN A 43 -13.71 -24.02 2.64
N ILE A 44 -12.55 -24.55 3.03
CA ILE A 44 -11.54 -23.88 3.86
C ILE A 44 -10.92 -22.74 3.04
N MET A 45 -10.51 -22.97 1.79
CA MET A 45 -10.00 -21.95 0.89
C MET A 45 -11.03 -20.83 0.64
N ASN A 46 -12.29 -21.20 0.40
CA ASN A 46 -13.38 -20.24 0.22
C ASN A 46 -13.69 -19.46 1.51
N ASN A 47 -13.63 -20.08 2.69
CA ASN A 47 -13.80 -19.39 3.96
C ASN A 47 -12.60 -18.53 4.35
N ASP A 48 -11.37 -18.94 4.04
CA ASP A 48 -10.17 -18.12 4.30
C ASP A 48 -10.09 -16.94 3.31
N GLU A 49 -10.52 -17.13 2.07
CA GLU A 49 -10.67 -16.05 1.09
C GLU A 49 -11.70 -14.98 1.55
N TYR A 50 -12.70 -15.37 2.35
CA TYR A 50 -13.74 -14.48 2.88
C TYR A 50 -13.50 -13.99 4.31
N LYS A 51 -12.65 -14.66 5.11
CA LYS A 51 -12.29 -14.21 6.46
C LYS A 51 -11.57 -12.87 6.48
N ASN A 52 -10.85 -12.55 5.40
CA ASN A 52 -10.03 -11.34 5.29
C ASN A 52 -10.77 -10.14 4.66
N ILE A 53 -12.07 -10.24 4.37
CA ILE A 53 -12.83 -9.11 3.79
C ILE A 53 -12.89 -7.92 4.76
N ASP A 54 -12.92 -8.16 6.06
CA ASP A 54 -12.94 -7.09 7.06
C ASP A 54 -11.59 -6.38 7.18
N ASP A 55 -10.48 -7.03 6.78
CA ASP A 55 -9.16 -6.40 6.67
C ASP A 55 -9.08 -5.34 5.55
N TYR A 56 -10.12 -5.21 4.73
CA TYR A 56 -10.18 -4.31 3.58
C TYR A 56 -11.33 -3.30 3.66
N LYS A 57 -11.77 -2.90 4.88
CA LYS A 57 -12.97 -2.03 5.09
C LYS A 57 -13.12 -0.93 4.05
N ILE A 58 -12.08 -0.12 3.83
CA ILE A 58 -12.08 1.00 2.87
C ILE A 58 -12.30 0.48 1.45
N PHE A 59 -11.69 -0.66 1.09
CA PHE A 59 -11.71 -1.24 -0.26
C PHE A 59 -12.64 -2.44 -0.38
N LYS A 60 -13.43 -2.77 0.65
CA LYS A 60 -14.30 -3.97 0.73
C LYS A 60 -15.11 -4.23 -0.53
N LYS A 61 -15.69 -3.17 -1.11
CA LYS A 61 -16.49 -3.25 -2.34
C LYS A 61 -15.71 -3.82 -3.53
N TYR A 62 -14.40 -3.62 -3.55
CA TYR A 62 -13.54 -3.97 -4.69
C TYR A 62 -12.71 -5.24 -4.45
N TYR A 63 -12.77 -5.80 -3.25
CA TYR A 63 -11.93 -6.92 -2.84
C TYR A 63 -12.06 -8.14 -3.78
N LYS A 64 -13.27 -8.59 -4.10
CA LYS A 64 -13.49 -9.74 -4.98
C LYS A 64 -12.90 -9.53 -6.39
N LYS A 65 -13.02 -8.33 -6.94
CA LYS A 65 -12.41 -7.99 -8.23
C LYS A 65 -10.89 -8.00 -8.13
N ALA A 66 -10.33 -7.42 -7.06
CA ALA A 66 -8.89 -7.39 -6.84
C ALA A 66 -8.30 -8.80 -6.73
N VAL A 67 -8.92 -9.69 -5.96
CA VAL A 67 -8.50 -11.11 -5.85
C VAL A 67 -8.52 -11.79 -7.22
N LYS A 68 -9.59 -11.60 -8.01
CA LYS A 68 -9.67 -12.17 -9.36
C LYS A 68 -8.53 -11.66 -10.25
N THR A 69 -8.24 -10.35 -10.21
CA THR A 69 -7.13 -9.76 -10.98
C THR A 69 -5.79 -10.35 -10.54
N VAL A 70 -5.51 -10.38 -9.22
CA VAL A 70 -4.24 -10.88 -8.66
C VAL A 70 -4.02 -12.36 -8.95
N LYS A 71 -5.05 -13.20 -8.96
CA LYS A 71 -4.94 -14.62 -9.35
C LYS A 71 -4.41 -14.82 -10.77
N ASN A 72 -4.62 -13.86 -11.66
CA ASN A 72 -4.16 -13.92 -13.05
C ASN A 72 -2.80 -13.24 -13.26
N MET A 73 -2.16 -12.73 -12.19
CA MET A 73 -0.86 -12.07 -12.25
C MET A 73 0.27 -13.06 -11.98
N SER A 74 1.34 -12.96 -12.77
CA SER A 74 2.61 -13.61 -12.45
C SER A 74 3.27 -12.99 -11.21
N LEU A 75 4.17 -13.72 -10.54
CA LEU A 75 4.92 -13.19 -9.40
C LEU A 75 5.66 -11.89 -9.76
N LYS A 76 6.25 -11.82 -10.95
CA LYS A 76 6.95 -10.63 -11.46
C LYS A 76 6.03 -9.40 -11.55
N GLU A 77 4.79 -9.60 -11.97
CA GLU A 77 3.77 -8.56 -12.03
C GLU A 77 3.29 -8.15 -10.63
N LYS A 78 3.01 -9.12 -9.77
CA LYS A 78 2.63 -8.89 -8.37
C LYS A 78 3.68 -8.05 -7.65
N VAL A 79 4.94 -8.46 -7.71
CA VAL A 79 6.05 -7.73 -7.06
C VAL A 79 6.21 -6.33 -7.65
N GLY A 80 6.09 -6.17 -8.98
CA GLY A 80 6.15 -4.82 -9.60
C GLY A 80 5.11 -3.86 -9.02
N GLN A 81 3.88 -4.34 -8.75
CA GLN A 81 2.79 -3.52 -8.23
C GLN A 81 3.03 -3.01 -6.80
N LEU A 82 3.96 -3.57 -6.05
CA LEU A 82 4.31 -3.10 -4.71
C LEU A 82 5.18 -1.82 -4.72
N PHE A 83 5.60 -1.33 -5.88
CA PHE A 83 6.53 -0.22 -5.96
C PHE A 83 5.88 1.07 -6.50
N LEU A 84 6.06 2.16 -5.76
CA LEU A 84 5.83 3.53 -6.20
C LEU A 84 7.21 4.13 -6.54
N VAL A 85 7.50 4.21 -7.83
CA VAL A 85 8.85 4.45 -8.35
C VAL A 85 9.07 5.93 -8.60
N ARG A 86 10.25 6.45 -8.32
CA ARG A 86 10.65 7.79 -8.73
C ARG A 86 10.51 7.93 -10.25
N TYR A 87 9.66 8.87 -10.69
CA TYR A 87 9.41 9.08 -12.11
C TYR A 87 10.68 9.45 -12.87
N ASN A 88 10.88 8.78 -14.00
CA ASN A 88 11.85 9.16 -15.02
C ASN A 88 11.26 8.82 -16.39
N LYS A 89 11.08 9.83 -17.23
CA LYS A 89 10.49 9.68 -18.57
C LYS A 89 11.24 8.73 -19.50
N ASP A 90 12.51 8.49 -19.22
CA ASP A 90 13.37 7.63 -20.04
C ASP A 90 13.21 6.14 -19.69
N ASP A 91 12.54 5.82 -18.57
CA ASP A 91 12.33 4.45 -18.07
C ASP A 91 11.07 3.79 -18.68
N VAL A 92 10.81 4.04 -19.97
CA VAL A 92 9.59 3.55 -20.68
C VAL A 92 9.48 2.02 -20.65
N GLU A 93 10.61 1.32 -20.66
CA GLU A 93 10.63 -0.14 -20.58
C GLU A 93 10.11 -0.69 -19.24
N TYR A 94 10.10 0.12 -18.16
CA TYR A 94 9.56 -0.31 -16.87
C TYR A 94 8.07 -0.62 -16.97
N LEU A 95 7.33 0.10 -17.80
CA LEU A 95 5.89 -0.08 -17.97
C LEU A 95 5.53 -1.44 -18.55
N SER A 96 6.32 -1.92 -19.54
CA SER A 96 6.04 -3.19 -20.24
C SER A 96 6.74 -4.39 -19.63
N ASN A 97 7.90 -4.20 -18.99
CA ASN A 97 8.76 -5.30 -18.56
C ASN A 97 8.79 -5.52 -17.06
N PHE A 98 8.50 -4.48 -16.26
CA PHE A 98 8.68 -4.51 -14.81
C PHE A 98 7.43 -4.17 -14.01
N TYR A 99 6.38 -3.62 -14.64
CA TYR A 99 5.03 -3.43 -14.10
C TYR A 99 4.97 -2.65 -12.79
N PRO A 100 5.54 -1.42 -12.67
CA PRO A 100 5.49 -0.66 -11.44
C PRO A 100 4.04 -0.40 -10.99
N GLY A 101 3.82 -0.33 -9.69
CA GLY A 101 2.53 0.04 -9.11
C GLY A 101 2.13 1.47 -9.41
N GLY A 102 3.11 2.34 -9.55
CA GLY A 102 2.92 3.75 -9.90
C GLY A 102 4.23 4.52 -9.91
N TYR A 103 4.10 5.83 -10.10
CA TYR A 103 5.21 6.77 -10.09
C TYR A 103 4.97 7.92 -9.12
N ILE A 104 6.05 8.39 -8.49
CA ILE A 104 6.08 9.65 -7.74
C ILE A 104 6.85 10.70 -8.55
N LEU A 105 6.19 11.83 -8.83
CA LEU A 105 6.74 12.95 -9.59
C LEU A 105 7.27 14.04 -8.65
N PHE A 106 8.40 14.64 -9.06
CA PHE A 106 9.03 15.71 -8.31
C PHE A 106 9.05 17.01 -9.12
N ALA A 107 9.47 18.11 -8.51
CA ALA A 107 9.49 19.43 -9.14
C ALA A 107 10.23 19.44 -10.50
N LYS A 108 11.35 18.71 -10.64
CA LYS A 108 12.12 18.66 -11.86
C LYS A 108 11.33 18.14 -13.07
N ASP A 109 10.33 17.28 -12.84
CA ASP A 109 9.54 16.67 -13.91
C ASP A 109 8.54 17.66 -14.50
N PHE A 110 8.15 18.68 -13.73
CA PHE A 110 7.22 19.74 -14.15
C PHE A 110 7.93 20.97 -14.70
N GLN A 111 9.22 21.17 -14.38
CA GLN A 111 9.94 22.42 -14.60
C GLN A 111 9.93 22.89 -16.05
N ASN A 112 10.15 21.98 -16.99
CA ASN A 112 10.34 22.28 -18.40
C ASN A 112 9.16 21.86 -19.28
N ASN A 113 8.07 21.38 -18.69
CA ASN A 113 6.88 20.93 -19.39
C ASN A 113 5.75 21.95 -19.25
N THR A 114 5.00 22.17 -20.33
CA THR A 114 3.70 22.83 -20.20
C THR A 114 2.69 21.88 -19.54
N LYS A 115 1.56 22.42 -19.10
CA LYS A 115 0.47 21.64 -18.54
C LYS A 115 -0.01 20.55 -19.50
N GLU A 116 -0.16 20.87 -20.78
CA GLU A 116 -0.59 19.97 -21.84
C GLU A 116 0.43 18.87 -22.12
N GLN A 117 1.70 19.22 -22.12
CA GLN A 117 2.79 18.25 -22.29
C GLN A 117 2.82 17.24 -21.16
N MET A 118 2.78 17.71 -19.90
CA MET A 118 2.80 16.83 -18.73
C MET A 118 1.58 15.90 -18.71
N LYS A 119 0.39 16.44 -18.99
CA LYS A 119 -0.83 15.64 -19.11
C LYS A 119 -0.69 14.55 -20.16
N LYS A 120 -0.17 14.88 -21.34
CA LYS A 120 0.03 13.92 -22.44
C LYS A 120 1.07 12.85 -22.08
N GLU A 121 2.13 13.19 -21.36
CA GLU A 121 3.12 12.23 -20.85
C GLU A 121 2.45 11.23 -19.91
N ILE A 122 1.76 11.69 -18.88
CA ILE A 122 1.06 10.84 -17.92
C ILE A 122 -0.01 9.95 -18.61
N GLU A 123 -0.79 10.50 -19.52
CA GLU A 123 -1.78 9.74 -20.29
C GLU A 123 -1.10 8.66 -21.16
N THR A 124 0.06 8.96 -21.72
CA THR A 124 0.82 8.02 -22.54
C THR A 124 1.34 6.85 -21.70
N ASP A 125 1.87 7.13 -20.52
CA ASP A 125 2.37 6.11 -19.60
C ASP A 125 1.23 5.23 -19.07
N GLN A 126 0.08 5.82 -18.72
CA GLN A 126 -1.12 5.08 -18.35
C GLN A 126 -1.58 4.11 -19.46
N LYS A 127 -1.53 4.55 -20.74
CA LYS A 127 -1.91 3.70 -21.87
C LYS A 127 -0.93 2.58 -22.17
N LYS A 128 0.36 2.79 -21.90
CA LYS A 128 1.42 1.80 -22.13
C LYS A 128 1.50 0.76 -21.00
N SER A 129 1.05 1.14 -19.81
CA SER A 129 1.12 0.26 -18.65
C SER A 129 0.06 -0.85 -18.72
N LYS A 130 0.46 -2.08 -18.43
CA LYS A 130 -0.47 -3.23 -18.34
C LYS A 130 -1.50 -3.05 -17.22
N PHE A 131 -1.07 -2.50 -16.09
CA PHE A 131 -1.92 -2.19 -14.94
C PHE A 131 -1.98 -0.69 -14.74
N PRO A 132 -3.14 -0.11 -14.40
CA PRO A 132 -3.24 1.32 -14.15
C PRO A 132 -2.23 1.79 -13.11
N LEU A 133 -1.65 2.97 -13.32
CA LEU A 133 -0.59 3.54 -12.48
C LEU A 133 -1.17 4.47 -11.41
N ILE A 134 -0.67 4.36 -10.19
CA ILE A 134 -0.77 5.43 -9.21
C ILE A 134 0.22 6.53 -9.62
N MET A 135 -0.27 7.73 -9.86
CA MET A 135 0.55 8.91 -10.18
C MET A 135 0.53 9.83 -8.97
N ALA A 136 1.62 9.88 -8.25
CA ALA A 136 1.74 10.56 -6.97
C ALA A 136 2.57 11.85 -7.05
N VAL A 137 2.31 12.78 -6.15
CA VAL A 137 3.08 14.01 -5.97
C VAL A 137 3.02 14.50 -4.52
N ASP A 138 4.04 15.23 -4.06
CA ASP A 138 4.03 15.99 -2.81
C ASP A 138 3.58 17.43 -3.07
N GLU A 139 2.30 17.69 -3.15
CA GLU A 139 1.73 19.03 -3.24
C GLU A 139 1.12 19.43 -1.90
N GLU A 140 1.97 19.50 -0.85
CA GLU A 140 1.55 19.86 0.51
C GLU A 140 1.03 21.31 0.58
N GLY A 141 1.69 22.18 -0.15
CA GLY A 141 1.60 23.63 -0.05
C GLY A 141 2.74 24.21 0.80
N GLY A 142 2.94 25.53 0.70
CA GLY A 142 3.98 26.22 1.44
C GLY A 142 5.40 25.84 1.00
N TYR A 143 6.10 25.13 1.86
CA TYR A 143 7.50 24.75 1.61
C TYR A 143 7.61 23.63 0.56
N VAL A 144 6.70 22.64 0.61
CA VAL A 144 6.72 21.50 -0.29
C VAL A 144 5.63 21.64 -1.35
N THR A 145 6.03 22.09 -2.52
CA THR A 145 5.20 22.18 -3.73
C THR A 145 6.01 21.65 -4.90
N ARG A 146 5.39 20.81 -5.73
CA ARG A 146 6.05 20.22 -6.91
C ARG A 146 5.50 20.77 -8.22
N VAL A 147 4.18 20.98 -8.26
CA VAL A 147 3.42 21.41 -9.43
C VAL A 147 3.23 22.93 -9.42
N SER A 148 2.55 23.44 -8.39
CA SER A 148 2.13 24.85 -8.33
C SER A 148 3.26 25.86 -8.19
N ARG A 149 4.48 25.40 -7.90
CA ARG A 149 5.66 26.28 -7.85
C ARG A 149 6.06 26.88 -9.21
N PHE A 150 5.54 26.32 -10.30
CA PHE A 150 5.82 26.76 -11.66
C PHE A 150 4.60 27.49 -12.24
N LYS A 151 4.83 28.70 -12.79
CA LYS A 151 3.78 29.59 -13.28
C LYS A 151 2.92 29.00 -14.39
N GLN A 152 3.46 28.08 -15.21
CA GLN A 152 2.71 27.39 -16.25
C GLN A 152 1.60 26.47 -15.74
N TYR A 153 1.62 26.14 -14.44
CA TYR A 153 0.55 25.35 -13.80
C TYR A 153 -0.35 26.20 -12.90
N ARG A 154 0.21 27.23 -12.25
CA ARG A 154 -0.52 28.14 -11.37
C ARG A 154 0.26 29.44 -11.20
N ASP A 155 -0.39 30.59 -11.28
CA ASP A 155 0.26 31.91 -11.20
C ASP A 155 1.03 32.12 -9.88
N VAL A 156 0.44 31.67 -8.77
CA VAL A 156 1.05 31.72 -7.42
C VAL A 156 1.00 30.35 -6.80
N LYS A 157 2.14 29.84 -6.31
CA LYS A 157 2.17 28.52 -5.64
C LYS A 157 1.19 28.43 -4.49
N PHE A 158 0.70 27.24 -4.18
CA PHE A 158 -0.11 27.01 -2.99
C PHE A 158 0.69 27.35 -1.73
N LEU A 159 0.11 28.18 -0.86
CA LEU A 159 0.67 28.46 0.46
C LEU A 159 0.39 27.29 1.40
N SER A 160 0.99 27.32 2.60
CA SER A 160 0.73 26.28 3.59
C SER A 160 -0.75 26.27 4.01
N PRO A 161 -1.30 25.10 4.34
CA PRO A 161 -2.68 25.03 4.86
C PRO A 161 -2.89 25.92 6.09
N ARG A 162 -1.89 26.07 6.95
CA ARG A 162 -1.94 26.97 8.11
C ARG A 162 -2.10 28.43 7.69
N THR A 163 -1.40 28.84 6.63
CA THR A 163 -1.53 30.21 6.12
C THR A 163 -2.95 30.49 5.64
N TYR A 164 -3.53 29.58 4.86
CA TYR A 164 -4.93 29.73 4.41
C TYR A 164 -5.93 29.69 5.56
N TYR A 165 -5.69 28.80 6.54
CA TYR A 165 -6.54 28.75 7.75
C TYR A 165 -6.52 30.08 8.51
N ASN A 166 -5.38 30.71 8.68
CA ASN A 166 -5.26 32.02 9.33
C ASN A 166 -5.94 33.16 8.56
N GLN A 167 -6.06 33.03 7.23
CA GLN A 167 -6.70 34.02 6.37
C GLN A 167 -8.24 33.88 6.29
N GLY A 168 -8.77 32.67 6.33
CA GLY A 168 -10.18 32.43 6.10
C GLY A 168 -10.75 31.14 6.69
N GLY A 169 -10.06 30.59 7.69
CA GLY A 169 -10.50 29.34 8.36
C GLY A 169 -10.60 28.12 7.43
N TYR A 170 -11.34 27.12 7.86
CA TYR A 170 -11.53 25.89 7.07
C TYR A 170 -12.30 26.12 5.76
N ALA A 171 -13.14 27.16 5.67
CA ALA A 171 -13.84 27.47 4.43
C ALA A 171 -12.87 27.83 3.29
N LEU A 172 -11.84 28.64 3.57
CA LEU A 172 -10.81 28.96 2.58
C LEU A 172 -9.91 27.73 2.28
N VAL A 173 -9.54 26.95 3.32
CA VAL A 173 -8.77 25.72 3.14
C VAL A 173 -9.52 24.76 2.19
N GLU A 174 -10.83 24.55 2.38
CA GLU A 174 -11.64 23.66 1.53
C GLU A 174 -11.65 24.14 0.07
N GLN A 175 -11.83 25.45 -0.15
CA GLN A 175 -11.79 26.03 -1.49
C GLN A 175 -10.45 25.78 -2.17
N ILE A 176 -9.33 25.97 -1.48
CA ILE A 176 -7.98 25.78 -1.99
C ILE A 176 -7.70 24.28 -2.25
N GLU A 177 -8.11 23.40 -1.36
CA GLU A 177 -7.95 21.94 -1.59
C GLU A 177 -8.76 21.46 -2.78
N LYS A 178 -9.95 22.01 -3.03
CA LYS A 178 -10.72 21.74 -4.24
C LYS A 178 -9.97 22.20 -5.51
N GLU A 179 -9.39 23.40 -5.49
CA GLU A 179 -8.56 23.91 -6.60
C GLU A 179 -7.34 23.02 -6.83
N LYS A 180 -6.63 22.65 -5.76
CA LYS A 180 -5.46 21.74 -5.81
C LYS A 180 -5.83 20.39 -6.41
N ALA A 181 -6.89 19.77 -5.89
CA ALA A 181 -7.40 18.49 -6.41
C ALA A 181 -7.77 18.58 -7.89
N THR A 182 -8.37 19.69 -8.33
CA THR A 182 -8.72 19.94 -9.73
C THR A 182 -7.47 20.01 -10.61
N LEU A 183 -6.47 20.80 -10.19
CA LEU A 183 -5.19 20.91 -10.89
C LEU A 183 -4.49 19.56 -11.05
N LEU A 184 -4.37 18.79 -9.95
CA LEU A 184 -3.67 17.51 -9.96
C LEU A 184 -4.39 16.49 -10.84
N LYS A 185 -5.71 16.36 -10.72
CA LYS A 185 -6.50 15.43 -11.54
C LYS A 185 -6.48 15.79 -13.03
N ASP A 186 -6.49 17.06 -13.38
CA ASP A 186 -6.40 17.50 -14.76
C ASP A 186 -5.06 17.11 -15.43
N LEU A 187 -4.00 16.99 -14.64
CA LEU A 187 -2.71 16.45 -15.07
C LEU A 187 -2.66 14.91 -15.12
N GLY A 188 -3.69 14.22 -14.60
CA GLY A 188 -3.68 12.76 -14.47
C GLY A 188 -3.03 12.25 -13.16
N ILE A 189 -2.71 13.15 -12.22
CA ILE A 189 -2.23 12.81 -10.89
C ILE A 189 -3.41 12.38 -10.04
N ASN A 190 -3.30 11.21 -9.40
CA ASN A 190 -4.40 10.59 -8.65
C ASN A 190 -4.10 10.36 -7.17
N LEU A 191 -2.88 10.68 -6.72
CA LEU A 191 -2.46 10.64 -5.32
C LEU A 191 -1.69 11.91 -4.96
N ASN A 192 -2.14 12.61 -3.91
CA ASN A 192 -1.34 13.65 -3.24
C ASN A 192 -0.79 13.06 -1.94
N LEU A 193 0.53 13.04 -1.76
CA LEU A 193 1.20 12.63 -0.53
C LEU A 193 1.09 13.75 0.53
N ALA A 194 -0.13 14.01 0.94
CA ALA A 194 -0.56 15.00 1.91
C ALA A 194 -1.91 14.56 2.52
N PRO A 195 -2.27 15.04 3.73
CA PRO A 195 -1.63 16.06 4.53
C PRO A 195 -0.47 15.55 5.40
N VAL A 196 0.39 16.49 5.83
CA VAL A 196 1.34 16.25 6.92
C VAL A 196 0.57 16.20 8.23
N SER A 197 0.64 15.06 8.92
CA SER A 197 -0.12 14.76 10.14
C SER A 197 0.73 14.90 11.41
N ASP A 198 2.01 15.24 11.23
CA ASP A 198 2.94 15.44 12.33
C ASP A 198 2.53 16.64 13.18
N ILE A 199 2.61 16.48 14.50
CA ILE A 199 2.38 17.56 15.46
C ILE A 199 3.69 18.31 15.66
N SER A 200 3.63 19.63 15.48
CA SER A 200 4.75 20.52 15.79
C SER A 200 4.25 21.90 16.20
N THR A 201 4.69 22.35 17.35
CA THR A 201 4.35 23.67 17.93
C THR A 201 5.58 24.56 18.06
N SER A 202 6.78 24.01 17.86
CA SER A 202 8.06 24.72 17.98
C SER A 202 8.66 25.00 16.62
N SER A 203 9.01 26.27 16.33
CA SER A 203 9.73 26.63 15.10
C SER A 203 11.12 26.01 14.97
N ASN A 204 11.64 25.40 16.02
CA ASN A 204 12.92 24.69 16.01
C ASN A 204 12.80 23.25 15.48
N ASP A 205 11.59 22.71 15.41
CA ASP A 205 11.36 21.36 14.91
C ASP A 205 11.56 21.36 13.37
N PHE A 206 12.24 20.34 12.86
CA PHE A 206 12.44 20.14 11.42
C PHE A 206 11.12 20.19 10.65
N ILE A 207 10.08 19.51 11.16
CA ILE A 207 8.80 19.36 10.47
C ILE A 207 7.88 20.61 10.58
N TYR A 208 8.19 21.58 11.46
CA TYR A 208 7.32 22.72 11.76
C TYR A 208 6.83 23.47 10.52
N SER A 209 7.73 23.77 9.59
CA SER A 209 7.39 24.53 8.37
C SER A 209 6.42 23.80 7.43
N ARG A 210 6.29 22.47 7.58
CA ARG A 210 5.40 21.60 6.80
C ARG A 210 4.14 21.21 7.57
N ALA A 211 4.21 21.14 8.92
CA ALA A 211 3.10 20.80 9.80
C ALA A 211 2.02 21.88 9.84
N PHE A 212 0.86 21.54 10.40
CA PHE A 212 -0.22 22.51 10.61
C PHE A 212 0.10 23.54 11.69
N GLN A 213 1.18 23.35 12.45
CA GLN A 213 1.63 24.26 13.52
C GLN A 213 0.58 24.41 14.63
N GLY A 214 -0.03 23.31 15.02
CA GLY A 214 -1.05 23.22 16.06
C GLY A 214 -0.74 22.15 17.08
N ASN A 215 -1.46 22.16 18.20
CA ASN A 215 -1.43 21.07 19.17
C ASN A 215 -2.10 19.81 18.62
N THR A 216 -2.21 18.76 19.45
CA THR A 216 -2.83 17.47 19.09
C THR A 216 -4.26 17.63 18.56
N GLU A 217 -5.09 18.44 19.23
CA GLU A 217 -6.49 18.65 18.84
C GLU A 217 -6.59 19.43 17.52
N ASP A 218 -5.86 20.54 17.40
CA ASP A 218 -5.82 21.37 16.19
C ASP A 218 -5.35 20.55 14.98
N THR A 219 -4.28 19.75 15.13
CA THR A 219 -3.73 18.92 14.07
C THR A 219 -4.70 17.79 13.70
N SER A 220 -5.37 17.18 14.68
CA SER A 220 -6.38 16.14 14.42
C SER A 220 -7.57 16.70 13.65
N ASN A 221 -8.07 17.87 14.03
CA ASN A 221 -9.14 18.56 13.32
C ASN A 221 -8.74 18.96 11.90
N PHE A 222 -7.49 19.42 11.73
CA PHE A 222 -6.93 19.72 10.41
C PHE A 222 -6.89 18.48 9.53
N VAL A 223 -6.29 17.38 9.99
CA VAL A 223 -6.16 16.13 9.24
C VAL A 223 -7.54 15.58 8.85
N LYS A 224 -8.50 15.56 9.79
CA LYS A 224 -9.88 15.17 9.53
C LYS A 224 -10.48 15.91 8.35
N ASN A 225 -10.38 17.25 8.36
CA ASN A 225 -10.94 18.10 7.30
C ASN A 225 -10.20 17.87 5.97
N MET A 226 -8.87 17.75 5.97
CA MET A 226 -8.09 17.53 4.76
C MET A 226 -8.45 16.22 4.07
N VAL A 227 -8.59 15.12 4.83
CA VAL A 227 -9.02 13.82 4.28
C VAL A 227 -10.44 13.92 3.71
N LYS A 228 -11.36 14.56 4.44
CA LYS A 228 -12.73 14.80 3.98
C LYS A 228 -12.74 15.59 2.66
N TYR A 229 -11.94 16.65 2.55
CA TYR A 229 -11.87 17.45 1.31
C TYR A 229 -11.27 16.65 0.16
N ALA A 230 -10.23 15.86 0.40
CA ALA A 230 -9.65 14.98 -0.61
C ALA A 230 -10.69 13.97 -1.12
N ASN A 231 -11.41 13.30 -0.23
CA ASN A 231 -12.46 12.33 -0.56
C ASN A 231 -13.59 12.96 -1.38
N ASN A 232 -14.08 14.15 -0.97
CA ASN A 232 -15.12 14.91 -1.67
C ASN A 232 -14.68 15.28 -3.09
N ASN A 233 -13.41 15.57 -3.29
CA ASN A 233 -12.83 15.94 -4.58
C ASN A 233 -12.29 14.76 -5.37
N LYS A 234 -12.45 13.52 -4.88
CA LYS A 234 -12.02 12.27 -5.55
C LYS A 234 -10.54 12.28 -5.93
N ILE A 235 -9.69 12.68 -5.00
CA ILE A 235 -8.23 12.52 -5.07
C ILE A 235 -7.77 11.72 -3.87
N ASN A 236 -6.87 10.76 -4.08
CA ASN A 236 -6.31 10.03 -2.95
C ASN A 236 -5.38 10.93 -2.14
N SER A 237 -5.46 10.81 -0.83
CA SER A 237 -4.58 11.45 0.15
C SER A 237 -3.72 10.44 0.89
N CYS A 238 -2.64 10.90 1.49
CA CYS A 238 -1.72 10.08 2.27
C CYS A 238 -1.31 10.82 3.53
N LEU A 239 -1.65 10.27 4.70
CA LEU A 239 -1.16 10.81 5.97
C LEU A 239 0.32 10.50 6.14
N LYS A 240 1.08 11.46 6.62
CA LYS A 240 2.51 11.29 6.86
C LYS A 240 3.00 12.19 7.98
N HIS A 241 4.00 11.74 8.74
CA HIS A 241 4.82 10.54 8.58
C HIS A 241 4.62 9.66 9.83
N PHE A 242 3.93 8.55 9.69
CA PHE A 242 3.64 7.66 10.82
C PHE A 242 4.94 7.08 11.41
N PRO A 243 5.07 6.94 12.74
CA PRO A 243 4.10 7.23 13.81
C PRO A 243 4.11 8.68 14.32
N GLY A 244 4.83 9.59 13.70
CA GLY A 244 5.01 10.99 14.04
C GLY A 244 6.49 11.36 14.17
N TYR A 245 6.88 12.49 13.58
CA TYR A 245 8.28 12.94 13.62
C TYR A 245 8.68 13.44 15.01
N GLY A 246 7.73 14.01 15.77
CA GLY A 246 8.05 14.69 17.02
C GLY A 246 9.04 15.82 16.81
N ASN A 247 9.99 15.96 17.75
CA ASN A 247 11.10 16.91 17.66
C ASN A 247 12.37 16.30 17.05
N ASN A 248 12.25 15.20 16.30
CA ASN A 248 13.39 14.49 15.71
C ASN A 248 14.00 15.25 14.53
N LYS A 249 15.24 14.84 14.19
CA LYS A 249 15.99 15.35 13.04
C LYS A 249 15.40 14.84 11.73
N ASP A 250 15.82 15.50 10.65
CA ASP A 250 15.49 15.11 9.29
C ASP A 250 16.13 13.75 8.92
N THR A 251 15.32 12.76 8.58
CA THR A 251 15.76 11.43 8.14
C THR A 251 16.40 11.42 6.75
N HIS A 252 16.31 12.51 5.99
CA HIS A 252 17.08 12.68 4.76
C HIS A 252 18.60 12.85 5.01
N THR A 253 18.99 13.21 6.22
CA THR A 253 20.39 13.48 6.59
C THR A 253 21.02 12.42 7.51
N GLY A 254 20.33 11.28 7.72
CA GLY A 254 20.78 10.18 8.53
C GLY A 254 19.72 9.63 9.48
N ILE A 255 20.12 8.71 10.35
CA ILE A 255 19.21 8.04 11.29
C ILE A 255 18.70 9.02 12.34
N ALA A 256 17.36 9.13 12.45
CA ALA A 256 16.69 9.84 13.55
C ALA A 256 16.17 8.84 14.57
N ILE A 257 16.51 9.08 15.86
CA ILE A 257 16.09 8.22 16.96
C ILE A 257 15.08 8.99 17.81
N ASP A 258 13.90 8.43 17.96
CA ASP A 258 12.85 8.93 18.84
C ASP A 258 12.91 8.20 20.18
N GLU A 259 13.17 8.96 21.24
CA GLU A 259 13.29 8.44 22.61
C GLU A 259 12.05 8.71 23.46
N ARG A 260 10.99 9.28 22.86
CA ARG A 260 9.72 9.56 23.55
C ARG A 260 9.07 8.28 24.04
N SER A 261 8.32 8.41 25.15
CA SER A 261 7.58 7.28 25.68
C SER A 261 6.47 6.83 24.74
N TYR A 262 6.11 5.55 24.82
CA TYR A 262 4.99 5.00 24.07
C TYR A 262 3.67 5.74 24.38
N GLU A 263 3.45 6.05 25.66
CA GLU A 263 2.26 6.78 26.12
C GLU A 263 2.17 8.19 25.49
N GLU A 264 3.30 8.88 25.35
CA GLU A 264 3.34 10.19 24.71
C GLU A 264 2.96 10.11 23.23
N ILE A 265 3.51 9.15 22.50
CA ILE A 265 3.22 8.92 21.09
C ILE A 265 1.74 8.52 20.91
N GLU A 266 1.25 7.61 21.73
CA GLU A 266 -0.14 7.14 21.65
C GLU A 266 -1.14 8.27 21.96
N ASN A 267 -0.88 9.07 22.98
CA ASN A 267 -1.80 10.12 23.42
C ASN A 267 -1.76 11.37 22.56
N ASN A 268 -0.68 11.58 21.80
CA ASN A 268 -0.51 12.74 20.94
C ASN A 268 -0.45 12.37 19.46
N ASP A 269 0.65 11.75 19.01
CA ASP A 269 0.96 11.57 17.59
C ASP A 269 -0.04 10.66 16.86
N TYR A 270 -0.62 9.67 17.54
CA TYR A 270 -1.63 8.81 16.92
C TYR A 270 -2.97 9.51 16.67
N LYS A 271 -3.31 10.57 17.42
CA LYS A 271 -4.63 11.20 17.31
C LYS A 271 -4.92 11.80 15.94
N PRO A 272 -4.00 12.53 15.27
CA PRO A 272 -4.22 12.98 13.90
C PRO A 272 -4.39 11.80 12.91
N PHE A 273 -3.64 10.70 13.07
CA PHE A 273 -3.81 9.52 12.21
C PHE A 273 -5.16 8.86 12.44
N ILE A 274 -5.60 8.70 13.70
CA ILE A 274 -6.94 8.18 14.05
C ILE A 274 -8.03 9.04 13.38
N ALA A 275 -7.92 10.36 13.49
CA ALA A 275 -8.88 11.30 12.88
C ALA A 275 -8.98 11.13 11.35
N GLY A 276 -7.86 10.89 10.68
CA GLY A 276 -7.85 10.60 9.23
C GLY A 276 -8.33 9.20 8.88
N ILE A 277 -8.06 8.20 9.71
CA ILE A 277 -8.56 6.82 9.54
C ILE A 277 -10.09 6.79 9.65
N GLU A 278 -10.66 7.51 10.59
CA GLU A 278 -12.12 7.66 10.75
C GLU A 278 -12.78 8.28 9.50
N GLU A 279 -12.08 9.18 8.80
CA GLU A 279 -12.52 9.75 7.51
C GLU A 279 -12.17 8.89 6.30
N ASN A 280 -11.73 7.64 6.50
CA ASN A 280 -11.37 6.67 5.45
C ASN A 280 -10.22 7.14 4.55
N VAL A 281 -9.13 7.63 5.13
CA VAL A 281 -7.91 7.94 4.37
C VAL A 281 -7.40 6.70 3.64
N PRO A 282 -7.13 6.76 2.32
CA PRO A 282 -6.75 5.57 1.55
C PRO A 282 -5.32 5.11 1.78
N SER A 283 -4.40 5.99 2.20
CA SER A 283 -3.00 5.61 2.43
C SER A 283 -2.34 6.35 3.60
N ILE A 284 -1.36 5.68 4.21
CA ILE A 284 -0.48 6.21 5.27
C ILE A 284 0.96 5.88 4.91
N LEU A 285 1.84 6.87 5.00
CA LEU A 285 3.27 6.75 4.78
C LEU A 285 4.01 6.67 6.12
N VAL A 286 4.88 5.65 6.24
CA VAL A 286 5.67 5.36 7.43
C VAL A 286 7.08 5.92 7.28
N SER A 287 7.53 6.66 8.28
CA SER A 287 8.84 7.32 8.34
C SER A 287 10.02 6.34 8.53
N HIS A 288 11.24 6.87 8.48
CA HIS A 288 12.46 6.11 8.76
C HIS A 288 13.03 6.36 10.17
N ASN A 289 12.27 6.98 11.08
CA ASN A 289 12.69 7.15 12.47
C ASN A 289 12.79 5.78 13.16
N ILE A 290 13.78 5.60 14.03
CA ILE A 290 13.81 4.51 15.01
C ILE A 290 13.04 4.98 16.23
N VAL A 291 11.84 4.46 16.46
CA VAL A 291 11.00 4.81 17.61
C VAL A 291 11.21 3.80 18.72
N LYS A 292 12.16 4.11 19.62
CA LYS A 292 12.66 3.15 20.64
C LYS A 292 11.56 2.53 21.50
N SER A 293 10.51 3.28 21.79
CA SER A 293 9.41 2.80 22.62
C SER A 293 8.48 1.80 21.91
N ILE A 294 8.57 1.67 20.57
CA ILE A 294 7.83 0.68 19.78
C ILE A 294 8.78 -0.40 19.27
N ASP A 295 9.87 0.02 18.61
CA ASP A 295 10.91 -0.87 18.11
C ASP A 295 12.27 -0.18 18.15
N SER A 296 13.16 -0.69 19.00
CA SER A 296 14.51 -0.14 19.15
C SER A 296 15.51 -0.68 18.12
N GLU A 297 15.09 -1.69 17.31
CA GLU A 297 15.98 -2.40 16.40
C GLU A 297 15.82 -1.92 14.96
N TYR A 298 14.59 -1.54 14.54
CA TYR A 298 14.29 -1.23 13.13
C TYR A 298 13.75 0.19 12.97
N PRO A 299 14.13 0.90 11.88
CA PRO A 299 13.40 2.07 11.41
C PRO A 299 11.91 1.75 11.24
N ALA A 300 11.04 2.70 11.53
CA ALA A 300 9.58 2.49 11.53
C ALA A 300 9.07 1.85 10.23
N SER A 301 9.56 2.28 9.06
CA SER A 301 9.20 1.71 7.76
C SER A 301 9.63 0.25 7.55
N LEU A 302 10.60 -0.24 8.31
CA LEU A 302 11.11 -1.62 8.27
C LEU A 302 10.66 -2.44 9.48
N SER A 303 9.91 -1.84 10.41
CA SER A 303 9.47 -2.45 11.64
C SER A 303 8.09 -3.10 11.51
N LYS A 304 8.05 -4.41 11.74
CA LYS A 304 6.77 -5.11 11.86
C LYS A 304 5.94 -4.60 13.03
N LYS A 305 6.55 -4.27 14.15
CA LYS A 305 5.86 -3.75 15.34
C LYS A 305 5.13 -2.43 15.03
N VAL A 306 5.78 -1.52 14.29
CA VAL A 306 5.17 -0.25 13.88
C VAL A 306 4.01 -0.47 12.90
N ASN A 307 4.15 -1.38 11.94
CA ASN A 307 3.06 -1.73 11.03
C ASN A 307 1.89 -2.41 11.77
N ASP A 308 2.19 -3.24 12.79
CA ASP A 308 1.17 -3.87 13.66
C ASP A 308 0.40 -2.81 14.49
N GLU A 309 1.01 -1.69 14.89
CA GLU A 309 0.28 -0.56 15.50
C GLU A 309 -0.80 -0.04 14.54
N LEU A 310 -0.47 0.20 13.27
CA LEU A 310 -1.45 0.62 12.27
C LEU A 310 -2.52 -0.44 12.03
N ARG A 311 -2.13 -1.69 11.77
CA ARG A 311 -3.06 -2.76 11.40
C ARG A 311 -3.96 -3.20 12.54
N ASN A 312 -3.33 -3.54 13.69
CA ASN A 312 -4.01 -4.23 14.77
C ASN A 312 -4.57 -3.27 15.81
N LYS A 313 -3.82 -2.22 16.18
CA LYS A 313 -4.24 -1.27 17.19
C LYS A 313 -5.15 -0.18 16.64
N LEU A 314 -4.76 0.45 15.53
CA LEU A 314 -5.57 1.50 14.89
C LEU A 314 -6.59 0.93 13.89
N ASN A 315 -6.64 -0.39 13.68
CA ASN A 315 -7.55 -1.08 12.76
C ASN A 315 -7.53 -0.48 11.34
N TYR A 316 -6.35 -0.04 10.89
CA TYR A 316 -6.19 0.57 9.58
C TYR A 316 -6.17 -0.47 8.46
N THR A 317 -7.06 -0.32 7.49
CA THR A 317 -7.24 -1.27 6.38
C THR A 317 -6.83 -0.73 5.02
N GLY A 318 -6.40 0.55 4.95
CA GLY A 318 -5.86 1.15 3.72
C GLY A 318 -4.42 0.75 3.42
N ILE A 319 -3.81 1.45 2.47
CA ILE A 319 -2.42 1.22 2.04
C ILE A 319 -1.45 1.74 3.10
N ILE A 320 -0.53 0.89 3.54
CA ILE A 320 0.67 1.31 4.26
C ILE A 320 1.81 1.35 3.26
N MET A 321 2.49 2.48 3.16
CA MET A 321 3.66 2.64 2.29
C MET A 321 4.87 3.16 3.06
N THR A 322 6.06 2.79 2.64
CA THR A 322 7.31 3.35 3.19
C THR A 322 7.53 4.75 2.65
N ASP A 323 8.32 5.58 3.36
CA ASP A 323 9.04 6.68 2.70
C ASP A 323 10.12 6.10 1.75
N ASP A 324 10.82 6.95 0.98
CA ASP A 324 11.79 6.46 -0.03
C ASP A 324 12.91 5.65 0.62
N LEU A 325 12.94 4.33 0.38
CA LEU A 325 13.97 3.43 0.91
C LEU A 325 15.39 3.74 0.37
N SER A 326 15.51 4.60 -0.62
CA SER A 326 16.81 5.07 -1.12
C SER A 326 17.39 6.21 -0.27
N MET A 327 16.70 6.66 0.80
CA MET A 327 17.19 7.68 1.74
C MET A 327 18.37 7.21 2.57
N ASP A 328 19.21 8.14 2.98
CA ASP A 328 20.46 7.83 3.71
C ASP A 328 20.20 7.13 5.06
N ALA A 329 19.14 7.50 5.77
CA ALA A 329 18.76 6.82 7.02
C ALA A 329 18.56 5.29 6.85
N VAL A 330 18.02 4.86 5.71
CA VAL A 330 17.85 3.43 5.42
C VAL A 330 19.17 2.80 5.00
N LYS A 331 19.93 3.48 4.14
CA LYS A 331 21.24 2.97 3.66
C LYS A 331 22.26 2.80 4.78
N GLU A 332 22.27 3.72 5.75
CA GLU A 332 23.13 3.62 6.93
C GLU A 332 22.74 2.47 7.85
N TYR A 333 21.44 2.15 7.89
CA TYR A 333 20.90 1.09 8.74
C TYR A 333 21.06 -0.31 8.09
N VAL A 334 20.73 -0.44 6.82
CA VAL A 334 20.70 -1.72 6.11
C VAL A 334 21.90 -1.85 5.18
N SER A 335 22.89 -2.62 5.61
CA SER A 335 23.93 -3.12 4.72
C SER A 335 23.41 -4.32 3.91
N ASN A 336 23.79 -4.43 2.63
CA ASN A 336 23.56 -5.61 1.76
C ASN A 336 22.18 -5.73 1.04
N ASN A 337 21.59 -4.63 0.59
CA ASN A 337 20.39 -4.68 -0.28
C ASN A 337 19.28 -5.60 0.28
N THR A 338 18.88 -5.39 1.54
CA THR A 338 17.79 -6.15 2.18
C THR A 338 16.63 -5.28 2.65
N SER A 339 16.65 -3.99 2.32
CA SER A 339 15.64 -3.03 2.79
C SER A 339 14.24 -3.31 2.24
N ALA A 340 14.12 -3.68 0.98
CA ALA A 340 12.84 -4.00 0.36
C ALA A 340 12.26 -5.30 0.94
N THR A 341 13.10 -6.30 1.20
CA THR A 341 12.71 -7.56 1.86
C THR A 341 12.18 -7.29 3.27
N LEU A 342 12.88 -6.47 4.05
CA LEU A 342 12.46 -6.08 5.39
C LEU A 342 11.14 -5.29 5.36
N ALA A 343 11.01 -4.33 4.43
CA ALA A 343 9.80 -3.53 4.27
C ALA A 343 8.55 -4.38 3.95
N VAL A 344 8.68 -5.35 3.03
CA VAL A 344 7.61 -6.29 2.70
C VAL A 344 7.25 -7.16 3.90
N ASN A 345 8.25 -7.74 4.59
CA ASN A 345 8.03 -8.57 5.78
C ASN A 345 7.50 -7.78 6.98
N ALA A 346 7.78 -6.49 7.05
CA ALA A 346 7.18 -5.60 8.04
C ALA A 346 5.67 -5.39 7.82
N GLY A 347 5.15 -5.64 6.62
CA GLY A 347 3.72 -5.53 6.29
C GLY A 347 3.34 -4.26 5.53
N ASN A 348 4.31 -3.58 4.90
CA ASN A 348 4.01 -2.52 3.96
C ASN A 348 3.38 -3.09 2.69
N ASP A 349 2.39 -2.39 2.14
CA ASP A 349 1.74 -2.75 0.88
C ASP A 349 2.47 -2.14 -0.31
N MET A 350 3.09 -0.99 -0.13
CA MET A 350 3.88 -0.30 -1.15
C MET A 350 5.21 0.20 -0.63
N ILE A 351 6.17 0.25 -1.51
CA ILE A 351 7.52 0.75 -1.28
C ILE A 351 7.77 1.92 -2.20
N ILE A 352 8.11 3.09 -1.64
CA ILE A 352 8.63 4.21 -2.43
C ILE A 352 10.12 3.99 -2.63
N THR A 353 10.61 4.16 -3.87
CA THR A 353 12.02 4.01 -4.17
C THR A 353 12.48 4.77 -5.41
N SER A 354 13.73 5.23 -5.37
CA SER A 354 14.49 5.73 -6.51
C SER A 354 15.35 4.63 -7.18
N ASP A 355 15.46 3.44 -6.55
CA ASP A 355 16.23 2.28 -7.05
C ASP A 355 15.34 1.06 -7.29
N PHE A 356 14.44 1.20 -8.26
CA PHE A 356 13.38 0.22 -8.52
C PHE A 356 13.90 -1.15 -8.90
N LEU A 357 14.83 -1.23 -9.86
CA LEU A 357 15.25 -2.52 -10.40
C LEU A 357 15.99 -3.38 -9.38
N THR A 358 16.88 -2.76 -8.61
CA THR A 358 17.61 -3.45 -7.54
C THR A 358 16.65 -3.99 -6.49
N MET A 359 15.74 -3.13 -5.97
CA MET A 359 14.81 -3.52 -4.92
C MET A 359 13.76 -4.53 -5.39
N LYS A 360 13.28 -4.40 -6.63
CA LYS A 360 12.36 -5.38 -7.22
C LYS A 360 13.00 -6.75 -7.33
N ASN A 361 14.23 -6.82 -7.82
CA ASN A 361 14.98 -8.08 -7.93
C ASN A 361 15.29 -8.68 -6.55
N GLU A 362 15.61 -7.83 -5.57
CA GLU A 362 15.77 -8.24 -4.16
C GLU A 362 14.50 -8.97 -3.65
N VAL A 363 13.31 -8.36 -3.85
CA VAL A 363 12.04 -8.99 -3.42
C VAL A 363 11.78 -10.30 -4.17
N LEU A 364 12.00 -10.35 -5.49
CA LEU A 364 11.83 -11.58 -6.27
C LEU A 364 12.73 -12.70 -5.76
N ASN A 365 14.02 -12.42 -5.59
CA ASN A 365 14.99 -13.40 -5.06
C ASN A 365 14.59 -13.84 -3.64
N SER A 366 14.11 -12.91 -2.79
CA SER A 366 13.69 -13.24 -1.43
C SER A 366 12.45 -14.14 -1.39
N VAL A 367 11.56 -14.04 -2.38
CA VAL A 367 10.45 -15.00 -2.52
C VAL A 367 10.97 -16.37 -2.97
N GLU A 368 11.86 -16.42 -3.98
CA GLU A 368 12.46 -17.67 -4.46
C GLU A 368 13.27 -18.39 -3.37
N GLU A 369 13.95 -17.64 -2.50
CA GLU A 369 14.70 -18.15 -1.36
C GLU A 369 13.83 -18.49 -0.13
N GLY A 370 12.51 -18.23 -0.18
CA GLY A 370 11.58 -18.44 0.93
C GLY A 370 11.71 -17.45 2.10
N LYS A 371 12.46 -16.36 1.93
CA LYS A 371 12.58 -15.27 2.90
C LYS A 371 11.33 -14.40 2.98
N ILE A 372 10.58 -14.31 1.87
CA ILE A 372 9.25 -13.71 1.79
C ILE A 372 8.28 -14.81 1.37
N GLN A 373 7.18 -14.99 2.10
CA GLN A 373 6.11 -15.90 1.69
C GLN A 373 5.30 -15.29 0.56
N GLU A 374 4.99 -16.04 -0.50
CA GLU A 374 4.19 -15.53 -1.63
C GLU A 374 2.83 -15.01 -1.18
N GLU A 375 2.24 -15.59 -0.12
CA GLU A 375 1.00 -15.10 0.50
C GLU A 375 1.12 -13.65 1.01
N THR A 376 2.30 -13.25 1.50
CA THR A 376 2.56 -11.85 1.92
C THR A 376 2.48 -10.91 0.73
N ILE A 377 3.07 -11.31 -0.41
CA ILE A 377 2.97 -10.57 -1.67
C ILE A 377 1.51 -10.49 -2.12
N ASP A 378 0.79 -11.61 -2.08
CA ASP A 378 -0.62 -11.68 -2.52
C ASP A 378 -1.54 -10.78 -1.68
N LYS A 379 -1.34 -10.73 -0.38
CA LYS A 379 -2.09 -9.82 0.52
C LYS A 379 -1.82 -8.35 0.18
N ALA A 380 -0.56 -7.97 0.04
CA ALA A 380 -0.15 -6.61 -0.26
C ALA A 380 -0.67 -6.16 -1.64
N VAL A 381 -0.41 -6.96 -2.68
CA VAL A 381 -0.85 -6.61 -4.04
C VAL A 381 -2.37 -6.60 -4.17
N THR A 382 -3.09 -7.48 -3.47
CA THR A 382 -4.57 -7.46 -3.46
C THR A 382 -5.09 -6.14 -2.92
N ARG A 383 -4.46 -5.59 -1.86
CA ARG A 383 -4.83 -4.28 -1.32
C ARG A 383 -4.50 -3.15 -2.29
N VAL A 384 -3.34 -3.19 -2.95
CA VAL A 384 -2.97 -2.22 -3.99
C VAL A 384 -3.94 -2.25 -5.17
N ILE A 385 -4.30 -3.41 -5.67
CA ILE A 385 -5.26 -3.56 -6.78
C ILE A 385 -6.67 -3.12 -6.35
N ALA A 386 -7.11 -3.45 -5.12
CA ALA A 386 -8.39 -2.98 -4.58
C ALA A 386 -8.42 -1.45 -4.47
N TRP A 387 -7.32 -0.82 -4.05
CA TRP A 387 -7.16 0.63 -4.03
C TRP A 387 -7.25 1.24 -5.44
N LYS A 388 -6.63 0.62 -6.44
CA LYS A 388 -6.72 1.09 -7.84
C LYS A 388 -8.17 1.02 -8.37
N TYR A 389 -8.92 -0.01 -8.02
CA TYR A 389 -10.37 -0.06 -8.31
C TYR A 389 -11.14 1.03 -7.56
N TYR A 390 -10.85 1.23 -6.28
CA TYR A 390 -11.45 2.29 -5.46
C TYR A 390 -11.20 3.68 -6.06
N SER A 391 -10.00 3.91 -6.57
CA SER A 391 -9.58 5.17 -7.20
C SER A 391 -10.16 5.37 -8.62
N GLY A 392 -10.93 4.41 -9.13
CA GLY A 392 -11.53 4.48 -10.47
C GLY A 392 -10.51 4.37 -11.61
N LEU A 393 -9.34 3.79 -11.35
CA LEU A 393 -8.28 3.64 -12.35
C LEU A 393 -8.53 2.45 -13.30
N PHE A 394 -9.22 1.41 -12.81
CA PHE A 394 -9.71 0.33 -13.65
C PHE A 394 -11.08 0.68 -14.26
N ASP A 395 -11.29 0.33 -15.52
CA ASP A 395 -12.60 0.42 -16.14
C ASP A 395 -13.52 -0.66 -15.53
N MET A 396 -14.51 -0.20 -14.76
CA MET A 396 -15.45 -1.08 -14.07
C MET A 396 -16.38 -1.86 -15.01
N ASN A 397 -16.45 -1.45 -16.29
CA ASN A 397 -17.34 -2.04 -17.30
C ASN A 397 -16.62 -3.06 -18.19
N LYS A 398 -15.31 -3.16 -18.11
CA LYS A 398 -14.58 -4.26 -18.75
C LYS A 398 -14.63 -5.47 -17.82
N GLU A 399 -15.36 -6.50 -18.23
CA GLU A 399 -15.21 -7.87 -17.72
C GLU A 399 -13.89 -8.41 -18.28
N ASP A 400 -12.89 -8.55 -17.40
CA ASP A 400 -11.64 -9.25 -17.72
C ASP A 400 -11.85 -10.78 -17.74
#